data_81b7dd9f84e632dec0eb1783290dfcbd
#
_entry.id   81b7dd9f84e632dec0eb1783290dfcbd
#
_cell.length_a   1.000
_cell.length_b   1.000
_cell.length_c   1.000
_cell.angle_alpha   90.00
_cell.angle_beta   90.00
_cell.angle_gamma   90.00
#
_symmetry.space_group_name_H-M   'P 1'
#
loop_
_entity.id
_entity.type
_entity.pdbx_description
1 polymer ?
#
loop_
_entity_poly.entity_id
_entity_poly.type
_entity_poly.pdbx_seq_one_letter_code
_entity_poly.pdbx_strand_id
1 'polypeptide(L)'
;MTLRDYAAFLECLLAGGLAPGGARVLAPGAVERLLHLRHEGVSFDTGVGRMMRFSDDPVRGTQFGCGWAVAPSGTDSGGVAIPRQNFWSGYAGTQVRLYPEDDSYIIHGVQCMDHHCTGALNGAARQPVQDAFLQHWACE
;
A
#
# COMPACT_ATOMS: atom_id res chain seq x y z
N MET A 1 15.32 6.64 -10.02
CA MET A 1 14.88 6.53 -8.61
C MET A 1 15.20 5.12 -8.13
N THR A 2 15.86 4.99 -7.00
CA THR A 2 16.18 3.70 -6.35
C THR A 2 15.12 3.35 -5.31
N LEU A 3 15.12 2.11 -4.81
CA LEU A 3 14.25 1.73 -3.67
C LEU A 3 14.55 2.60 -2.44
N ARG A 4 15.82 2.98 -2.23
CA ARG A 4 16.23 3.87 -1.13
C ARG A 4 15.63 5.28 -1.26
N ASP A 5 15.63 5.85 -2.47
CA ASP A 5 15.03 7.17 -2.70
C ASP A 5 13.52 7.13 -2.43
N TYR A 6 12.87 6.02 -2.82
CA TYR A 6 11.45 5.85 -2.60
C TYR A 6 11.13 5.61 -1.12
N ALA A 7 11.97 4.86 -0.40
CA ALA A 7 11.89 4.70 1.05
C ALA A 7 11.96 6.05 1.77
N ALA A 8 12.93 6.90 1.42
CA ALA A 8 13.06 8.24 2.00
C ALA A 8 11.81 9.12 1.75
N PHE A 9 11.12 8.95 0.61
CA PHE A 9 9.85 9.60 0.36
C PHE A 9 8.73 9.07 1.28
N LEU A 10 8.64 7.76 1.48
CA LEU A 10 7.64 7.16 2.38
C LEU A 10 7.88 7.56 3.84
N GLU A 11 9.14 7.55 4.27
CA GLU A 11 9.54 8.04 5.60
C GLU A 11 9.16 9.51 5.79
N CYS A 12 9.34 10.33 4.75
CA CYS A 12 8.90 11.72 4.77
C CYS A 12 7.37 11.84 4.95
N LEU A 13 6.59 10.99 4.31
CA LEU A 13 5.13 10.97 4.49
C LEU A 13 4.75 10.56 5.91
N LEU A 14 5.34 9.48 6.44
CA LEU A 14 5.12 9.02 7.81
C LEU A 14 5.53 10.07 8.85
N ALA A 15 6.65 10.75 8.61
CA ALA A 15 7.10 11.87 9.45
C ALA A 15 6.31 13.18 9.27
N GLY A 16 5.11 13.13 8.67
CA GLY A 16 4.24 14.31 8.49
C GLY A 16 4.84 15.38 7.58
N GLY A 17 5.66 14.98 6.61
CA GLY A 17 6.28 15.84 5.61
C GLY A 17 7.68 16.32 5.95
N LEU A 18 8.34 15.72 6.94
CA LEU A 18 9.75 15.95 7.25
C LEU A 18 10.62 14.92 6.52
N ALA A 19 11.58 15.39 5.76
CA ALA A 19 12.59 14.50 5.15
C ALA A 19 13.47 13.85 6.24
N PRO A 20 14.15 12.72 5.98
CA PRO A 20 15.07 12.08 6.93
C PRO A 20 16.16 13.01 7.50
N GLY A 21 16.51 14.08 6.81
CA GLY A 21 17.41 15.13 7.30
C GLY A 21 16.74 16.25 8.11
N GLY A 22 15.45 16.14 8.44
CA GLY A 22 14.69 17.11 9.22
C GLY A 22 14.15 18.31 8.44
N ALA A 23 14.46 18.43 7.16
CA ALA A 23 13.91 19.49 6.31
C ALA A 23 12.42 19.24 6.02
N ARG A 24 11.61 20.29 6.14
CA ARG A 24 10.19 20.20 5.79
C ARG A 24 9.99 20.27 4.28
N VAL A 25 9.51 19.17 3.70
CA VAL A 25 9.23 19.03 2.27
C VAL A 25 7.74 19.28 1.97
N LEU A 26 6.86 18.79 2.86
CA LEU A 26 5.42 18.93 2.72
C LEU A 26 4.81 19.53 3.99
N ALA A 27 3.79 20.35 3.83
CA ALA A 27 3.00 20.83 4.97
C ALA A 27 2.21 19.67 5.60
N PRO A 28 2.03 19.65 6.93
CA PRO A 28 1.28 18.59 7.62
C PRO A 28 -0.13 18.36 7.05
N GLY A 29 -0.88 19.40 6.78
CA GLY A 29 -2.20 19.30 6.18
C GLY A 29 -2.19 18.81 4.72
N ALA A 30 -1.05 18.89 4.00
CA ALA A 30 -0.92 18.30 2.68
C ALA A 30 -0.71 16.78 2.80
N VAL A 31 0.10 16.34 3.75
CA VAL A 31 0.32 14.91 4.03
C VAL A 31 -0.97 14.26 4.48
N GLU A 32 -1.71 14.89 5.40
CA GLU A 32 -3.01 14.40 5.86
C GLU A 32 -3.98 14.20 4.69
N ARG A 33 -4.13 15.22 3.82
CA ARG A 33 -4.96 15.08 2.61
C ARG A 33 -4.48 13.97 1.69
N LEU A 34 -3.17 13.83 1.51
CA LEU A 34 -2.56 12.84 0.62
C LEU A 34 -2.83 11.41 1.11
N LEU A 35 -2.82 11.18 2.41
CA LEU A 35 -2.98 9.86 3.00
C LEU A 35 -4.44 9.52 3.37
N HIS A 36 -5.29 10.50 3.61
CA HIS A 36 -6.65 10.27 4.11
C HIS A 36 -7.76 10.63 3.12
N LEU A 37 -7.49 11.51 2.14
CA LEU A 37 -8.53 11.90 1.18
C LEU A 37 -8.96 10.68 0.35
N ARG A 38 -10.26 10.49 0.28
CA ARG A 38 -10.91 9.46 -0.53
C ARG A 38 -11.93 10.12 -1.44
N HIS A 39 -11.98 9.67 -2.68
CA HIS A 39 -13.03 10.09 -3.59
C HIS A 39 -14.27 9.23 -3.34
N GLU A 40 -15.32 9.85 -2.83
CA GLU A 40 -16.61 9.18 -2.63
C GLU A 40 -17.16 8.66 -3.97
N GLY A 41 -17.67 7.43 -3.94
CA GLY A 41 -18.23 6.78 -5.13
C GLY A 41 -17.21 6.18 -6.10
N VAL A 42 -15.91 6.33 -5.87
CA VAL A 42 -14.86 5.67 -6.64
C VAL A 42 -14.37 4.45 -5.86
N SER A 43 -14.99 3.31 -6.10
CA SER A 43 -14.59 2.04 -5.49
C SER A 43 -13.71 1.22 -6.43
N PHE A 44 -12.72 0.56 -5.88
CA PHE A 44 -11.91 -0.44 -6.60
C PHE A 44 -12.67 -1.73 -6.91
N ASP A 45 -13.81 -1.96 -6.27
CA ASP A 45 -14.65 -3.14 -6.52
C ASP A 45 -15.30 -3.12 -7.90
N THR A 46 -15.28 -1.99 -8.61
CA THR A 46 -15.88 -1.81 -9.91
C THR A 46 -14.87 -1.35 -10.98
N GLY A 47 -14.73 -2.11 -12.06
CA GLY A 47 -14.00 -1.70 -13.27
C GLY A 47 -12.49 -1.81 -13.17
N VAL A 48 -11.79 -0.72 -12.86
CA VAL A 48 -10.31 -0.65 -12.86
C VAL A 48 -9.67 -1.61 -11.84
N GLY A 49 -10.26 -1.75 -10.68
CA GLY A 49 -9.78 -2.68 -9.64
C GLY A 49 -9.81 -4.13 -10.11
N ARG A 50 -10.88 -4.52 -10.82
CA ARG A 50 -11.02 -5.85 -11.42
C ARG A 50 -10.02 -6.08 -12.56
N MET A 51 -9.79 -5.07 -13.38
CA MET A 51 -8.86 -5.13 -14.50
C MET A 51 -7.40 -5.22 -14.01
N MET A 52 -7.06 -4.58 -12.90
CA MET A 52 -5.73 -4.59 -12.32
C MET A 52 -5.50 -5.72 -11.30
N ARG A 53 -6.46 -6.64 -11.15
CA ARG A 53 -6.40 -7.76 -10.20
C ARG A 53 -6.08 -7.35 -8.75
N PHE A 54 -6.55 -6.19 -8.34
CA PHE A 54 -6.59 -5.83 -6.92
C PHE A 54 -7.71 -6.59 -6.18
N SER A 55 -8.40 -7.49 -6.88
CA SER A 55 -9.48 -8.32 -6.34
C SER A 55 -9.06 -9.28 -5.22
N ASP A 56 -7.76 -9.47 -5.04
CA ASP A 56 -7.21 -10.26 -3.94
C ASP A 56 -6.96 -9.39 -2.69
N ASP A 57 -7.36 -8.12 -2.70
CA ASP A 57 -7.32 -7.30 -1.50
C ASP A 57 -8.46 -7.76 -0.57
N PRO A 58 -8.13 -8.34 0.59
CA PRO A 58 -9.12 -8.89 1.50
C PRO A 58 -10.01 -7.81 2.14
N VAL A 59 -9.62 -6.54 2.01
CA VAL A 59 -10.33 -5.44 2.65
C VAL A 59 -11.33 -4.80 1.70
N ARG A 60 -12.62 -5.07 1.94
CA ARG A 60 -13.71 -4.40 1.23
C ARG A 60 -13.76 -2.92 1.57
N GLY A 61 -14.14 -2.10 0.61
CA GLY A 61 -14.29 -0.66 0.82
C GLY A 61 -13.05 0.16 0.47
N THR A 62 -12.09 -0.43 -0.24
CA THR A 62 -10.96 0.30 -0.82
C THR A 62 -11.45 1.37 -1.78
N GLN A 63 -10.98 2.59 -1.60
CA GLN A 63 -11.30 3.76 -2.41
C GLN A 63 -10.02 4.37 -3.00
N PHE A 64 -10.15 5.15 -4.05
CA PHE A 64 -9.03 5.91 -4.60
C PHE A 64 -8.95 7.28 -3.96
N GLY A 65 -7.75 7.66 -3.52
CA GLY A 65 -7.44 8.97 -2.96
C GLY A 65 -6.49 9.78 -3.83
N CYS A 66 -5.66 10.60 -3.23
CA CYS A 66 -4.64 11.40 -3.90
C CYS A 66 -3.44 10.55 -4.34
N GLY A 67 -3.59 9.80 -5.44
CA GLY A 67 -2.53 8.95 -5.99
C GLY A 67 -2.36 7.59 -5.29
N TRP A 68 -3.23 7.25 -4.34
CA TRP A 68 -3.23 6.01 -3.58
C TRP A 68 -4.57 5.30 -3.65
N ALA A 69 -4.54 3.98 -3.64
CA ALA A 69 -5.64 3.19 -3.16
C ALA A 69 -5.60 3.23 -1.63
N VAL A 70 -6.72 3.54 -1.00
CA VAL A 70 -6.86 3.66 0.46
C VAL A 70 -7.82 2.58 0.92
N ALA A 71 -7.28 1.53 1.57
CA ALA A 71 -8.08 0.49 2.19
C ALA A 71 -8.29 0.80 3.68
N PRO A 72 -9.52 0.70 4.19
CA PRO A 72 -9.77 0.80 5.63
C PRO A 72 -9.13 -0.38 6.38
N SER A 73 -9.01 -0.27 7.69
CA SER A 73 -8.72 -1.43 8.54
C SER A 73 -9.84 -2.46 8.46
N GLY A 74 -9.48 -3.73 8.60
CA GLY A 74 -10.43 -4.83 8.49
C GLY A 74 -9.85 -6.14 8.99
N THR A 75 -10.39 -7.25 8.51
CA THR A 75 -9.89 -8.59 8.77
C THR A 75 -9.84 -9.38 7.47
N ASP A 76 -8.84 -10.22 7.33
CA ASP A 76 -8.76 -11.15 6.21
C ASP A 76 -9.75 -12.34 6.36
N SER A 77 -9.74 -13.24 5.39
CA SER A 77 -10.60 -14.44 5.41
C SER A 77 -10.24 -15.44 6.53
N GLY A 78 -9.06 -15.32 7.12
CA GLY A 78 -8.58 -16.11 8.26
C GLY A 78 -8.87 -15.46 9.62
N GLY A 79 -9.46 -14.26 9.63
CA GLY A 79 -9.74 -13.50 10.85
C GLY A 79 -8.56 -12.68 11.38
N VAL A 80 -7.46 -12.59 10.61
CA VAL A 80 -6.29 -11.78 10.96
C VAL A 80 -6.60 -10.30 10.73
N ALA A 81 -6.28 -9.46 11.71
CA ALA A 81 -6.47 -8.01 11.58
C ALA A 81 -5.55 -7.45 10.50
N ILE A 82 -6.11 -6.62 9.62
CA ILE A 82 -5.38 -5.89 8.60
C ILE A 82 -5.48 -4.41 8.93
N PRO A 83 -4.34 -3.72 9.15
CA PRO A 83 -4.36 -2.29 9.41
C PRO A 83 -4.78 -1.50 8.18
N ARG A 84 -5.23 -0.27 8.39
CA ARG A 84 -5.49 0.68 7.31
C ARG A 84 -4.22 0.89 6.50
N GLN A 85 -4.37 0.90 5.18
CA GLN A 85 -3.22 1.02 4.29
C GLN A 85 -3.48 1.93 3.10
N ASN A 86 -2.44 2.63 2.68
CA ASN A 86 -2.34 3.32 1.41
C ASN A 86 -1.44 2.49 0.50
N PHE A 87 -1.87 2.16 -0.71
CA PHE A 87 -1.08 1.30 -1.57
C PHE A 87 -1.24 1.64 -3.05
N TRP A 88 -0.26 1.20 -3.82
CA TRP A 88 -0.35 1.16 -5.27
C TRP A 88 0.55 0.08 -5.84
N SER A 89 0.31 -0.29 -7.11
CA SER A 89 1.15 -1.25 -7.80
C SER A 89 1.40 -0.84 -9.24
N GLY A 90 2.55 -1.28 -9.77
CA GLY A 90 2.90 -1.15 -11.18
C GLY A 90 2.52 -2.39 -11.97
N TYR A 91 2.33 -2.21 -13.28
CA TYR A 91 1.95 -3.28 -14.22
C TYR A 91 2.95 -4.46 -14.21
N ALA A 92 4.25 -4.17 -14.01
CA ALA A 92 5.31 -5.17 -13.93
C ALA A 92 5.48 -5.81 -12.55
N GLY A 93 4.51 -5.67 -11.64
CA GLY A 93 4.50 -6.32 -10.33
C GLY A 93 5.14 -5.53 -9.20
N THR A 94 5.71 -4.35 -9.45
CA THR A 94 6.18 -3.47 -8.38
C THR A 94 5.02 -3.05 -7.49
N GLN A 95 5.26 -2.94 -6.18
CA GLN A 95 4.23 -2.56 -5.22
C GLN A 95 4.80 -1.69 -4.12
N VAL A 96 3.93 -0.86 -3.57
CA VAL A 96 4.18 -0.12 -2.35
C VAL A 96 2.95 -0.21 -1.45
N ARG A 97 3.19 -0.38 -0.17
CA ARG A 97 2.17 -0.29 0.89
C ARG A 97 2.69 0.58 2.00
N LEU A 98 1.88 1.49 2.46
CA LEU A 98 2.15 2.39 3.57
C LEU A 98 1.07 2.16 4.63
N TYR A 99 1.49 1.97 5.86
CA TYR A 99 0.64 1.77 7.04
C TYR A 99 0.83 2.95 8.00
N PRO A 100 0.06 4.04 7.81
CA PRO A 100 0.29 5.27 8.57
C PRO A 100 0.04 5.15 10.08
N GLU A 101 -0.81 4.19 10.48
CA GLU A 101 -1.14 3.95 11.88
C GLU A 101 -0.05 3.16 12.62
N ASP A 102 0.75 2.39 11.88
CA ASP A 102 1.85 1.56 12.40
C ASP A 102 3.23 2.13 12.09
N ASP A 103 3.29 3.36 11.53
CA ASP A 103 4.53 4.05 11.13
C ASP A 103 5.46 3.17 10.28
N SER A 104 4.88 2.39 9.36
CA SER A 104 5.60 1.37 8.61
C SER A 104 5.24 1.34 7.13
N TYR A 105 6.10 0.71 6.33
CA TYR A 105 5.85 0.55 4.88
C TYR A 105 6.52 -0.70 4.31
N ILE A 106 6.01 -1.15 3.17
CA ILE A 106 6.62 -2.21 2.35
C ILE A 106 6.83 -1.67 0.94
N ILE A 107 8.02 -1.88 0.40
CA ILE A 107 8.34 -1.67 -1.01
C ILE A 107 8.74 -3.00 -1.62
N HIS A 108 8.01 -3.43 -2.63
CA HIS A 108 8.33 -4.62 -3.41
C HIS A 108 8.78 -4.22 -4.81
N GLY A 109 10.07 -4.37 -5.07
CA GLY A 109 10.70 -4.05 -6.35
C GLY A 109 10.87 -5.31 -7.19
N VAL A 110 10.05 -5.46 -8.23
CA VAL A 110 10.15 -6.55 -9.20
C VAL A 110 9.81 -6.02 -10.58
N GLN A 111 10.42 -6.61 -11.61
CA GLN A 111 10.06 -6.34 -13.00
C GLN A 111 9.78 -7.67 -13.68
N CYS A 112 8.51 -8.00 -13.78
CA CYS A 112 8.04 -9.20 -14.43
C CYS A 112 6.79 -8.90 -15.27
N MET A 113 6.92 -9.05 -16.59
CA MET A 113 5.85 -8.76 -17.55
C MET A 113 5.13 -10.04 -17.99
N ASP A 114 5.63 -11.21 -17.62
CA ASP A 114 5.01 -12.47 -17.96
C ASP A 114 3.80 -12.77 -17.07
N HIS A 115 2.70 -13.18 -17.69
CA HIS A 115 1.48 -13.57 -16.96
C HIS A 115 1.72 -14.69 -15.96
N HIS A 116 2.70 -15.55 -16.18
CA HIS A 116 3.10 -16.59 -15.23
C HIS A 116 3.79 -16.00 -13.99
N CYS A 117 4.64 -14.98 -14.16
CA CYS A 117 5.25 -14.27 -13.05
C CYS A 117 4.24 -13.40 -12.29
N THR A 118 3.36 -12.70 -13.02
CA THR A 118 2.35 -11.84 -12.39
C THR A 118 1.30 -12.67 -11.65
N GLY A 119 0.96 -13.86 -12.15
CA GLY A 119 0.08 -14.81 -11.45
C GLY A 119 0.70 -15.37 -10.17
N ALA A 120 1.98 -15.75 -10.23
CA ALA A 120 2.72 -16.24 -9.08
C ALA A 120 3.04 -15.14 -8.06
N LEU A 121 3.38 -13.94 -8.53
CA LEU A 121 3.72 -12.80 -7.67
C LEU A 121 2.47 -12.10 -7.13
N ASN A 122 1.36 -12.12 -7.85
CA ASN A 122 0.10 -11.55 -7.36
C ASN A 122 -0.65 -12.46 -6.38
N GLY A 123 -0.41 -13.78 -6.41
CA GLY A 123 -1.05 -14.72 -5.50
C GLY A 123 -0.06 -15.38 -4.51
N ALA A 124 0.92 -16.12 -5.04
CA ALA A 124 1.73 -17.02 -4.22
C ALA A 124 2.99 -16.41 -3.60
N ALA A 125 3.59 -15.37 -4.21
CA ALA A 125 4.80 -14.74 -3.65
C ALA A 125 4.51 -13.42 -2.91
N ARG A 126 3.37 -12.79 -3.21
CA ARG A 126 2.91 -11.58 -2.53
C ARG A 126 2.39 -11.90 -1.13
N GLN A 127 1.59 -12.96 -1.03
CA GLN A 127 0.99 -13.40 0.21
C GLN A 127 2.05 -13.72 1.29
N PRO A 128 3.10 -14.52 1.03
CA PRO A 128 4.09 -14.84 2.05
C PRO A 128 4.85 -13.62 2.62
N VAL A 129 5.13 -12.60 1.80
CA VAL A 129 5.79 -11.37 2.28
C VAL A 129 4.82 -10.56 3.14
N GLN A 130 3.56 -10.45 2.72
CA GLN A 130 2.52 -9.77 3.47
C GLN A 130 2.17 -10.52 4.75
N ASP A 131 2.07 -11.85 4.69
CA ASP A 131 1.81 -12.71 5.84
C ASP A 131 2.96 -12.66 6.85
N ALA A 132 4.22 -12.69 6.40
CA ALA A 132 5.38 -12.55 7.25
C ALA A 132 5.40 -11.19 7.96
N PHE A 133 5.01 -10.13 7.26
CA PHE A 133 4.88 -8.80 7.84
C PHE A 133 3.76 -8.76 8.88
N LEU A 134 2.57 -9.23 8.55
CA LEU A 134 1.42 -9.26 9.46
C LEU A 134 1.65 -10.19 10.67
N GLN A 135 2.34 -11.34 10.48
CA GLN A 135 2.70 -12.24 11.56
C GLN A 135 3.70 -11.61 12.54
N HIS A 136 4.61 -10.78 12.05
CA HIS A 136 5.54 -10.06 12.92
C HIS A 136 4.80 -9.12 13.88
N TRP A 137 3.76 -8.46 13.40
CA TRP A 137 2.93 -7.53 14.21
C TRP A 137 1.93 -8.23 15.12
N ALA A 138 1.52 -9.45 14.80
CA ALA A 138 0.60 -10.20 15.65
C ALA A 138 1.27 -10.82 16.89
N CYS A 139 2.61 -10.73 17.02
CA CYS A 139 3.40 -11.28 18.13
C CYS A 139 3.77 -10.24 19.19
N GLU A 140 3.40 -8.99 19.05
CA GLU A 140 3.52 -7.93 20.07
C GLU A 140 2.17 -7.65 20.73
#